data_79131ed31106059c3ae01ce677c8d9b9
#
_entry.id   79131ed31106059c3ae01ce677c8d9b9
#
_cell.length_a   1.000
_cell.length_b   1.000
_cell.length_c   1.000
_cell.angle_alpha   90.00
_cell.angle_beta   90.00
_cell.angle_gamma   90.00
#
_symmetry.space_group_name_H-M   'P 1'
#
loop_
_entity.id
_entity.type
_entity.pdbx_description
1 polymer ?
#
loop_
_entity_poly.entity_id
_entity_poly.type
_entity_poly.pdbx_seq_one_letter_code
_entity_poly.pdbx_strand_id
1 'polypeptide(L)' 'MVAGRLQEKNGFYYIVLSYTDSAGKRRQPWIGTGLPVKGNKKRAEKMLAETRKSFTIPKGQV' A
#
# COMPACT_ATOMS: atom_id res chain seq x y z
N MET A 1 3.34 0.08 -13.33
CA MET A 1 2.66 1.14 -12.59
C MET A 1 2.07 0.57 -11.31
N VAL A 2 2.22 1.26 -10.21
CA VAL A 2 1.72 0.81 -8.92
C VAL A 2 0.55 1.69 -8.51
N ALA A 3 -0.56 1.07 -8.20
CA ALA A 3 -1.71 1.76 -7.63
C ALA A 3 -1.75 1.49 -6.13
N GLY A 4 -2.28 2.42 -5.38
CA GLY A 4 -2.39 2.24 -3.94
C GLY A 4 -3.63 2.92 -3.41
N ARG A 5 -4.15 2.38 -2.34
CA ARG A 5 -5.32 2.97 -1.70
C ARG A 5 -5.28 2.65 -0.21
N LEU A 6 -6.07 3.40 0.55
CA LEU A 6 -6.24 3.13 1.97
C LEU A 6 -7.44 2.22 2.16
N GLN A 7 -7.30 1.32 3.11
CA GLN A 7 -8.38 0.42 3.47
C GLN A 7 -8.52 0.46 4.99
N GLU A 8 -9.75 0.34 5.47
CA GLU A 8 -10.02 0.30 6.90
C GLU A 8 -10.36 -1.13 7.30
N LYS A 9 -9.68 -1.60 8.32
CA LYS A 9 -9.94 -2.94 8.83
C LYS A 9 -9.69 -2.98 10.31
N ASN A 10 -10.66 -3.46 11.07
CA ASN A 10 -10.53 -3.57 12.54
C ASN A 10 -10.20 -2.25 13.20
N GLY A 11 -10.68 -1.14 12.63
CA GLY A 11 -10.45 0.18 13.21
C GLY A 11 -9.09 0.77 12.93
N PHE A 12 -8.33 0.19 12.00
CA PHE A 12 -7.01 0.68 11.62
C PHE A 12 -6.93 0.87 10.11
N TYR A 13 -6.05 1.77 9.70
CA TYR A 13 -5.81 1.98 8.29
C TYR A 13 -4.77 1.00 7.78
N TYR A 14 -5.00 0.51 6.57
CA TYR A 14 -4.06 -0.34 5.85
C TYR A 14 -3.82 0.27 4.49
N ILE A 15 -2.61 0.12 3.99
CA ILE A 15 -2.27 0.54 2.64
C ILE A 15 -2.30 -0.70 1.76
N VAL A 16 -3.15 -0.67 0.74
CA VAL A 16 -3.25 -1.77 -0.21
C VAL A 16 -2.62 -1.31 -1.51
N LEU A 17 -1.52 -1.92 -1.86
CA LEU A 17 -0.86 -1.64 -3.14
C LEU A 17 -1.31 -2.67 -4.16
N SER A 18 -1.34 -2.26 -5.41
CA SER A 18 -1.74 -3.16 -6.48
C SER A 18 -0.76 -3.00 -7.63
N TYR A 19 -0.17 -4.09 -8.06
CA TYR A 19 0.78 -4.06 -9.17
C TYR A 19 0.82 -5.42 -9.85
N THR A 20 1.38 -5.43 -11.05
CA THR A 20 1.62 -6.67 -11.79
C THR A 20 3.09 -6.98 -11.71
N ASP A 21 3.44 -8.17 -11.23
CA ASP A 21 4.85 -8.52 -11.11
C ASP A 21 5.44 -8.95 -12.44
N SER A 22 6.73 -9.29 -12.45
CA SER A 22 7.42 -9.63 -13.68
C SER A 22 6.89 -10.90 -14.35
N ALA A 23 6.22 -11.73 -13.58
CA ALA A 23 5.59 -12.94 -14.13
C ALA A 23 4.20 -12.68 -14.68
N GLY A 24 3.74 -11.44 -14.66
CA GLY A 24 2.42 -11.08 -15.14
C GLY A 24 1.31 -11.35 -14.14
N LYS A 25 1.64 -11.68 -12.92
CA LYS A 25 0.63 -11.95 -11.91
C LYS A 25 0.31 -10.69 -11.12
N ARG A 26 -0.96 -10.52 -10.82
CA ARG A 26 -1.41 -9.38 -10.05
C ARG A 26 -1.14 -9.61 -8.57
N ARG A 27 -0.56 -8.63 -7.91
CA ARG A 27 -0.24 -8.70 -6.49
C ARG A 27 -0.90 -7.54 -5.77
N GLN A 28 -1.40 -7.81 -4.58
CA GLN A 28 -2.05 -6.78 -3.76
C GLN A 28 -1.57 -6.91 -2.32
N PRO A 29 -0.34 -6.50 -2.03
CA PRO A 29 0.15 -6.56 -0.66
C PRO A 29 -0.57 -5.56 0.23
N TRP A 30 -0.87 -5.97 1.45
CA TRP A 30 -1.46 -5.11 2.47
C TRP A 30 -0.38 -4.71 3.45
N ILE A 31 -0.30 -3.41 3.72
CA ILE A 31 0.70 -2.89 4.64
C ILE A 31 -0.02 -2.21 5.78
N GLY A 32 0.19 -2.68 7.01
CA GLY A 32 -0.41 -2.07 8.17
C GLY A 32 0.28 -0.77 8.51
N THR A 33 -0.49 0.30 8.69
CA THR A 33 0.08 1.58 9.09
C THR A 33 0.18 1.70 10.61
N GLY A 34 -0.60 0.90 11.33
CA GLY A 34 -0.67 1.05 12.77
C GLY A 34 -1.44 2.27 13.23
N LEU A 35 -2.08 2.98 12.31
CA LEU A 35 -2.83 4.19 12.65
C LEU A 35 -4.30 3.87 12.80
N PRO A 36 -4.92 4.23 13.95
CA PRO A 36 -6.36 4.09 14.08
C PRO A 36 -7.07 4.96 13.04
N VAL A 37 -8.24 4.49 12.59
CA VAL A 37 -9.02 5.23 11.61
C VAL A 37 -9.41 6.60 12.13
N LYS A 38 -9.68 6.69 13.42
CA LYS A 38 -10.17 7.92 14.01
C LYS A 38 -9.08 8.98 14.04
N GLY A 39 -9.28 10.08 13.33
CA GLY A 39 -8.42 11.24 13.40
C GLY A 39 -7.07 11.12 12.71
N ASN A 40 -6.83 10.04 11.96
CA ASN A 40 -5.52 9.82 11.35
C ASN A 40 -5.58 9.74 9.83
N LYS A 41 -6.66 10.22 9.23
CA LYS A 41 -6.81 10.10 7.78
C LYS A 41 -5.67 10.79 7.03
N LYS A 42 -5.32 12.01 7.45
CA LYS A 42 -4.26 12.75 6.76
C LYS A 42 -2.92 12.05 6.90
N ARG A 43 -2.65 11.51 8.09
CA ARG A 43 -1.40 10.77 8.29
C ARG A 43 -1.35 9.52 7.42
N ALA A 44 -2.47 8.80 7.35
CA ALA A 44 -2.53 7.60 6.54
C ALA A 44 -2.36 7.93 5.06
N GLU A 45 -2.97 9.02 4.60
CA GLU A 45 -2.82 9.44 3.21
C GLU A 45 -1.36 9.81 2.91
N LYS A 46 -0.71 10.46 3.86
CA LYS A 46 0.70 10.80 3.68
C LYS A 46 1.55 9.54 3.60
N MET A 47 1.29 8.58 4.47
CA MET A 47 2.02 7.32 4.44
C MET A 47 1.77 6.58 3.13
N LEU A 48 0.54 6.63 2.64
CA LEU A 48 0.22 6.01 1.36
C LEU A 48 1.04 6.64 0.23
N ALA A 49 1.10 7.95 0.19
CA ALA A 49 1.86 8.63 -0.85
C ALA A 49 3.34 8.28 -0.77
N GLU A 50 3.89 8.25 0.43
CA GLU A 50 5.30 7.93 0.62
C GLU A 50 5.57 6.47 0.26
N THR A 51 4.67 5.57 0.63
CA THR A 51 4.83 4.16 0.32
C THR A 51 4.79 3.94 -1.18
N ARG A 52 3.86 4.59 -1.88
CA ARG A 52 3.80 4.46 -3.33
C ARG A 52 5.06 5.00 -3.99
N LYS A 53 5.60 6.07 -3.45
CA LYS A 53 6.78 6.69 -4.01
C LYS A 53 8.02 5.81 -3.83
N SER A 54 8.15 5.17 -2.70
CA SER A 54 9.34 4.37 -2.41
C SER A 54 9.18 2.91 -2.78
N PHE A 55 7.97 2.47 -3.09
CA PHE A 55 7.75 1.06 -3.44
C PHE A 55 8.34 0.76 -4.81
N THR A 56 9.11 -0.31 -4.88
CA THR A 56 9.68 -0.78 -6.13
C THR A 56 9.11 -2.14 -6.44
N ILE A 57 8.61 -2.30 -7.66
CA ILE A 57 8.09 -3.60 -8.08
C ILE A 57 9.25 -4.58 -8.18
N PRO A 58 9.17 -5.73 -7.49
CA PRO A 58 10.24 -6.72 -7.58
C PRO A 58 10.38 -7.20 -9.03
N LYS A 59 11.58 -7.04 -9.58
CA LYS A 59 11.85 -7.60 -10.88
C LYS A 59 12.34 -8.99 -10.67
N GLY A 60 11.85 -9.84 -11.39
CA GLY A 60 12.25 -11.17 -11.27
C GLY A 60 13.65 -11.29 -11.18
N GLN A 61 14.47 -11.09 -10.71
CA GLN A 61 15.59 -11.07 -10.55
C GLN A 61 16.27 -11.93 -10.70
N VAL A 62 16.76 -11.89 -11.19
CA VAL A 62 17.45 -12.67 -11.54
C VAL A 62 18.27 -13.04 -11.12
#